data_4bd46eb349a032224f25eb49f34395a9
#
_entry.id   4bd46eb349a032224f25eb49f34395a9
#
_cell.length_a   1.000
_cell.length_b   1.000
_cell.length_c   1.000
_cell.angle_alpha   90.00
_cell.angle_beta   90.00
_cell.angle_gamma   90.00
#
_symmetry.space_group_name_H-M   'P 1'
#
loop_
_entity.id
_entity.type
_entity.pdbx_description
1 polymer ?
#
loop_
_entity_poly.entity_id
_entity_poly.type
_entity_poly.pdbx_seq_one_letter_code
_entity_poly.pdbx_strand_id
1 'polypeptide(L)'
;MDFLKALAGLIRRKPVDVLSSVGALKVVVPAYNCAQWLPNCLDSIASQDYPCEVCIVDDASDDTRQLEVISRYCDEHGWLKVVNPENRGGVYSLIVGIETLSCRDEDVIVCIDGDDWLYRDDALSIIASAYADGDVLLTYGSYLTLHDGARGVCRRTPAKVIRNRTYRKHRWIYSHPRTFRYLLWRNIRDEDLRDENGEYYRETTDQVVMLPMLEMSGGRFKFIKEILYVYNTASEDNVHKLRRDKQVETEMKIRSRKPYESLF
;
A
#
# COMPACT_ATOMS: atom_id res chain seq x y z
N MET A 1 -27.82 -31.25 -18.09
CA MET A 1 -26.44 -30.71 -18.16
C MET A 1 -26.54 -29.47 -19.02
N ASP A 2 -26.56 -28.23 -18.45
CA ASP A 2 -26.48 -26.93 -19.12
C ASP A 2 -27.27 -25.80 -18.44
N PHE A 3 -27.62 -25.95 -17.15
CA PHE A 3 -28.23 -24.81 -16.42
C PHE A 3 -27.23 -24.01 -15.59
N LEU A 4 -26.01 -24.51 -15.37
CA LEU A 4 -24.97 -23.84 -14.57
C LEU A 4 -23.99 -22.98 -15.41
N LYS A 5 -24.02 -23.07 -16.75
CA LYS A 5 -23.21 -22.22 -17.64
C LYS A 5 -23.88 -20.91 -18.06
N ALA A 6 -25.18 -20.76 -17.84
CA ALA A 6 -25.95 -19.56 -18.23
C ALA A 6 -25.92 -18.45 -17.17
N LEU A 7 -25.44 -18.71 -15.94
CA LEU A 7 -25.41 -17.72 -14.84
C LEU A 7 -24.06 -16.99 -14.69
N ALA A 8 -23.06 -17.33 -15.46
CA ALA A 8 -21.74 -16.68 -15.43
C ALA A 8 -21.63 -15.41 -16.31
N GLY A 9 -22.69 -15.01 -17.01
CA GLY A 9 -22.62 -14.03 -18.09
C GLY A 9 -23.28 -12.68 -17.82
N LEU A 10 -23.90 -12.41 -16.68
CA LEU A 10 -24.64 -11.15 -16.47
C LEU A 10 -24.60 -10.63 -15.02
N ILE A 11 -23.44 -10.53 -14.42
CA ILE A 11 -23.28 -9.57 -13.35
C ILE A 11 -22.90 -8.24 -14.02
N ARG A 12 -23.89 -7.48 -14.48
CA ARG A 12 -23.74 -6.04 -14.68
C ARG A 12 -23.38 -5.47 -13.30
N ARG A 13 -22.08 -5.16 -13.10
CA ARG A 13 -21.64 -4.41 -11.92
C ARG A 13 -22.47 -3.12 -11.94
N LYS A 14 -23.27 -2.89 -10.87
CA LYS A 14 -23.90 -1.59 -10.65
C LYS A 14 -22.80 -0.54 -10.66
N PRO A 15 -23.03 0.67 -11.23
CA PRO A 15 -22.12 1.78 -11.05
C PRO A 15 -21.83 1.92 -9.55
N VAL A 16 -20.56 2.02 -9.19
CA VAL A 16 -20.18 2.25 -7.80
C VAL A 16 -20.55 3.70 -7.50
N ASP A 17 -21.49 3.92 -6.60
CA ASP A 17 -21.82 5.27 -6.15
C ASP A 17 -20.57 5.95 -5.60
N VAL A 18 -20.42 7.25 -5.89
CA VAL A 18 -19.32 8.06 -5.38
C VAL A 18 -19.41 8.08 -3.85
N LEU A 19 -18.34 7.66 -3.18
CA LEU A 19 -18.31 7.61 -1.73
C LEU A 19 -18.32 9.04 -1.16
N SER A 20 -19.38 9.39 -0.47
CA SER A 20 -19.66 10.76 -0.01
C SER A 20 -18.95 11.15 1.29
N SER A 21 -18.22 10.23 1.91
CA SER A 21 -17.51 10.45 3.19
C SER A 21 -16.13 9.82 3.21
N VAL A 22 -15.26 10.36 4.04
CA VAL A 22 -13.98 9.70 4.40
C VAL A 22 -14.32 8.62 5.42
N GLY A 23 -14.01 7.37 5.14
CA GLY A 23 -14.04 6.28 6.12
C GLY A 23 -12.90 6.41 7.14
N ALA A 24 -12.73 5.40 7.99
CA ALA A 24 -11.60 5.34 8.91
C ALA A 24 -10.26 5.27 8.15
N LEU A 25 -9.21 5.84 8.73
CA LEU A 25 -7.84 5.55 8.30
C LEU A 25 -7.40 4.23 8.92
N LYS A 26 -6.97 3.30 8.09
CA LYS A 26 -6.52 1.96 8.45
C LYS A 26 -5.04 1.84 8.09
N VAL A 27 -4.17 1.89 9.07
CA VAL A 27 -2.71 1.79 8.89
C VAL A 27 -2.29 0.33 8.94
N VAL A 28 -1.60 -0.13 7.91
CA VAL A 28 -0.99 -1.47 7.88
C VAL A 28 0.53 -1.31 7.86
N VAL A 29 1.19 -2.00 8.77
CA VAL A 29 2.65 -1.97 8.95
C VAL A 29 3.20 -3.39 8.73
N PRO A 30 3.57 -3.76 7.49
CA PRO A 30 4.39 -4.96 7.26
C PRO A 30 5.78 -4.76 7.87
N ALA A 31 6.25 -5.74 8.66
CA ALA A 31 7.53 -5.68 9.34
C ALA A 31 8.28 -7.02 9.22
N TYR A 32 9.54 -6.98 8.81
CA TYR A 32 10.42 -8.14 8.77
C TYR A 32 11.85 -7.73 9.11
N ASN A 33 12.43 -8.33 10.14
CA ASN A 33 13.81 -8.10 10.59
C ASN A 33 14.22 -6.61 10.69
N CYS A 34 13.29 -5.77 11.11
CA CYS A 34 13.48 -4.31 11.21
C CYS A 34 13.43 -3.78 12.67
N ALA A 35 13.66 -4.63 13.67
CA ALA A 35 13.59 -4.30 15.09
C ALA A 35 14.34 -3.01 15.48
N GLN A 36 15.42 -2.70 14.77
CA GLN A 36 16.21 -1.48 14.98
C GLN A 36 15.43 -0.21 14.59
N TRP A 37 14.60 -0.26 13.55
CA TRP A 37 13.92 0.89 12.97
C TRP A 37 12.44 0.97 13.35
N LEU A 38 11.86 -0.17 13.71
CA LEU A 38 10.45 -0.29 14.02
C LEU A 38 9.95 0.68 15.11
N PRO A 39 10.70 1.00 16.17
CA PRO A 39 10.28 2.03 17.12
C PRO A 39 10.04 3.39 16.47
N ASN A 40 10.91 3.83 15.54
CA ASN A 40 10.72 5.10 14.84
C ASN A 40 9.43 5.09 13.99
N CYS A 41 9.14 3.98 13.33
CA CYS A 41 7.91 3.79 12.58
C CYS A 41 6.68 3.94 13.51
N LEU A 42 6.65 3.18 14.60
CA LEU A 42 5.49 3.12 15.50
C LEU A 42 5.30 4.41 16.28
N ASP A 43 6.38 5.06 16.74
CA ASP A 43 6.32 6.40 17.36
C ASP A 43 5.73 7.43 16.41
N SER A 44 6.12 7.40 15.14
CA SER A 44 5.60 8.33 14.15
C SER A 44 4.11 8.15 13.86
N ILE A 45 3.57 6.95 14.05
CA ILE A 45 2.14 6.66 13.94
C ILE A 45 1.42 7.09 15.23
N ALA A 46 2.00 6.79 16.38
CA ALA A 46 1.44 7.12 17.68
C ALA A 46 1.33 8.65 17.92
N SER A 47 2.23 9.43 17.33
CA SER A 47 2.24 10.90 17.44
C SER A 47 1.27 11.62 16.50
N GLN A 48 0.53 10.90 15.65
CA GLN A 48 -0.35 11.56 14.68
C GLN A 48 -1.55 12.26 15.32
N ASP A 49 -1.90 13.42 14.78
CA ASP A 49 -3.03 14.25 15.22
C ASP A 49 -4.40 13.78 14.70
N TYR A 50 -4.42 12.73 13.90
CA TYR A 50 -5.63 12.16 13.29
C TYR A 50 -5.83 10.70 13.71
N PRO A 51 -7.06 10.31 14.12
CA PRO A 51 -7.30 8.95 14.59
C PRO A 51 -7.14 7.92 13.46
N CYS A 52 -6.54 6.78 13.81
CA CYS A 52 -6.38 5.65 12.90
C CYS A 52 -6.49 4.33 13.64
N GLU A 53 -6.88 3.28 12.93
CA GLU A 53 -6.75 1.91 13.39
C GLU A 53 -5.48 1.29 12.78
N VAL A 54 -4.71 0.57 13.58
CA VAL A 54 -3.40 0.07 13.17
C VAL A 54 -3.34 -1.44 13.28
N CYS A 55 -2.79 -2.10 12.27
CA CYS A 55 -2.41 -3.50 12.32
C CYS A 55 -0.93 -3.64 11.92
N ILE A 56 -0.13 -4.22 12.82
CA ILE A 56 1.27 -4.54 12.58
C ILE A 56 1.36 -6.03 12.22
N VAL A 57 1.99 -6.34 11.10
CA VAL A 57 2.15 -7.72 10.64
C VAL A 57 3.64 -8.07 10.64
N ASP A 58 4.05 -8.91 11.57
CA ASP A 58 5.37 -9.51 11.59
C ASP A 58 5.45 -10.67 10.59
N ASP A 59 6.31 -10.57 9.60
CA ASP A 59 6.47 -11.57 8.54
C ASP A 59 7.47 -12.66 8.91
N ALA A 60 7.31 -13.25 10.10
CA ALA A 60 8.18 -14.29 10.68
C ALA A 60 9.64 -13.82 10.85
N SER A 61 9.82 -12.74 11.59
CA SER A 61 11.16 -12.21 11.90
C SER A 61 11.97 -13.16 12.81
N ASP A 62 13.26 -13.25 12.53
CA ASP A 62 14.20 -14.04 13.33
C ASP A 62 14.58 -13.32 14.64
N ASP A 63 14.49 -11.99 14.68
CA ASP A 63 14.84 -11.17 15.83
C ASP A 63 13.68 -11.07 16.83
N THR A 64 13.77 -11.79 17.94
CA THR A 64 12.76 -11.79 19.01
C THR A 64 12.46 -10.40 19.58
N ARG A 65 13.42 -9.46 19.53
CA ARG A 65 13.22 -8.06 19.96
C ARG A 65 12.10 -7.38 19.17
N GLN A 66 11.90 -7.76 17.90
CA GLN A 66 10.83 -7.20 17.08
C GLN A 66 9.46 -7.49 17.66
N LEU A 67 9.22 -8.72 18.08
CA LEU A 67 7.94 -9.12 18.69
C LEU A 67 7.71 -8.44 20.05
N GLU A 68 8.76 -8.20 20.83
CA GLU A 68 8.69 -7.46 22.08
C GLU A 68 8.26 -6.01 21.83
N VAL A 69 8.89 -5.35 20.82
CA VAL A 69 8.52 -3.99 20.40
C VAL A 69 7.06 -3.97 19.95
N ILE A 70 6.66 -4.84 19.02
CA ILE A 70 5.28 -4.90 18.52
C ILE A 70 4.29 -5.09 19.66
N SER A 71 4.55 -6.02 20.57
CA SER A 71 3.65 -6.32 21.69
C SER A 71 3.44 -5.11 22.59
N ARG A 72 4.53 -4.43 22.94
CA ARG A 72 4.49 -3.22 23.78
C ARG A 72 3.60 -2.14 23.16
N TYR A 73 3.78 -1.78 21.88
CA TYR A 73 2.98 -0.75 21.21
C TYR A 73 1.51 -1.19 21.06
N CYS A 74 1.26 -2.45 20.74
CA CYS A 74 -0.11 -2.96 20.66
C CYS A 74 -0.84 -2.87 22.01
N ASP A 75 -0.16 -3.22 23.10
CA ASP A 75 -0.74 -3.16 24.45
C ASP A 75 -0.96 -1.70 24.91
N GLU A 76 -0.05 -0.78 24.55
CA GLU A 76 -0.13 0.64 24.92
C GLU A 76 -1.21 1.41 24.13
N HIS A 77 -1.36 1.14 22.85
CA HIS A 77 -2.24 1.89 21.96
C HIS A 77 -3.50 1.15 21.53
N GLY A 78 -3.70 -0.11 21.95
CA GLY A 78 -4.82 -0.93 21.53
C GLY A 78 -4.76 -1.35 20.06
N TRP A 79 -3.54 -1.41 19.48
CA TRP A 79 -3.34 -1.79 18.10
C TRP A 79 -3.41 -3.30 17.89
N LEU A 80 -3.71 -3.73 16.68
CA LEU A 80 -3.75 -5.13 16.31
C LEU A 80 -2.37 -5.60 15.86
N LYS A 81 -2.06 -6.87 16.12
CA LYS A 81 -0.85 -7.54 15.63
C LYS A 81 -1.17 -8.91 15.07
N VAL A 82 -0.44 -9.28 14.03
CA VAL A 82 -0.41 -10.62 13.47
C VAL A 82 1.04 -11.05 13.29
N VAL A 83 1.32 -12.32 13.56
CA VAL A 83 2.62 -12.94 13.30
C VAL A 83 2.40 -14.02 12.25
N ASN A 84 3.01 -13.88 11.09
CA ASN A 84 2.96 -14.89 10.05
C ASN A 84 3.78 -16.13 10.50
N PRO A 85 3.34 -17.35 10.16
CA PRO A 85 4.07 -18.55 10.53
C PRO A 85 5.39 -18.74 9.76
N GLU A 86 5.53 -18.06 8.63
CA GLU A 86 6.70 -18.07 7.75
C GLU A 86 6.80 -16.75 6.98
N ASN A 87 8.01 -16.39 6.52
CA ASN A 87 8.20 -15.20 5.69
C ASN A 87 7.58 -15.39 4.30
N ARG A 88 6.56 -14.60 3.98
CA ARG A 88 5.83 -14.62 2.72
C ARG A 88 5.89 -13.31 1.93
N GLY A 89 6.58 -12.31 2.46
CA GLY A 89 6.83 -11.03 1.81
C GLY A 89 5.75 -9.97 2.03
N GLY A 90 6.09 -8.74 1.65
CA GLY A 90 5.28 -7.55 1.96
C GLY A 90 3.87 -7.56 1.38
N VAL A 91 3.64 -8.15 0.19
CA VAL A 91 2.29 -8.26 -0.39
C VAL A 91 1.39 -9.13 0.49
N TYR A 92 1.88 -10.28 0.94
CA TYR A 92 1.12 -11.16 1.82
C TYR A 92 0.83 -10.49 3.16
N SER A 93 1.82 -9.86 3.77
CA SER A 93 1.64 -9.14 5.03
C SER A 93 0.65 -7.98 4.90
N LEU A 94 0.61 -7.29 3.75
CA LEU A 94 -0.40 -6.27 3.48
C LEU A 94 -1.82 -6.89 3.39
N ILE A 95 -1.99 -8.04 2.72
CA ILE A 95 -3.26 -8.77 2.66
C ILE A 95 -3.75 -9.09 4.07
N VAL A 96 -2.90 -9.74 4.87
CA VAL A 96 -3.22 -10.16 6.23
C VAL A 96 -3.61 -8.97 7.12
N GLY A 97 -2.85 -7.86 7.04
CA GLY A 97 -3.13 -6.66 7.80
C GLY A 97 -4.47 -6.00 7.43
N ILE A 98 -4.78 -5.91 6.14
CA ILE A 98 -6.05 -5.35 5.66
C ILE A 98 -7.24 -6.23 6.07
N GLU A 99 -7.13 -7.55 5.94
CA GLU A 99 -8.17 -8.49 6.36
C GLU A 99 -8.43 -8.41 7.87
N THR A 100 -7.38 -8.28 8.67
CA THR A 100 -7.46 -8.14 10.13
C THR A 100 -8.21 -6.87 10.56
N LEU A 101 -8.04 -5.77 9.82
CA LEU A 101 -8.67 -4.48 10.10
C LEU A 101 -10.16 -4.40 9.71
N SER A 102 -10.72 -5.43 9.07
CA SER A 102 -12.15 -5.50 8.70
C SER A 102 -12.65 -4.24 8.00
N CYS A 103 -12.02 -3.90 6.86
CA CYS A 103 -12.22 -2.65 6.16
C CYS A 103 -13.54 -2.59 5.39
N ARG A 104 -14.12 -1.38 5.28
CA ARG A 104 -15.27 -1.04 4.43
C ARG A 104 -14.79 -0.30 3.18
N ASP A 105 -15.62 -0.21 2.15
CA ASP A 105 -15.28 0.39 0.86
C ASP A 105 -14.75 1.83 0.96
N GLU A 106 -15.30 2.61 1.88
CA GLU A 106 -14.93 4.00 2.14
C GLU A 106 -13.68 4.16 3.02
N ASP A 107 -13.20 3.10 3.70
CA ASP A 107 -12.01 3.17 4.54
C ASP A 107 -10.76 3.38 3.68
N VAL A 108 -9.82 4.14 4.22
CA VAL A 108 -8.57 4.47 3.54
C VAL A 108 -7.42 3.68 4.18
N ILE A 109 -6.82 2.80 3.39
CA ILE A 109 -5.63 2.07 3.78
C ILE A 109 -4.42 2.98 3.62
N VAL A 110 -3.57 3.00 4.64
CA VAL A 110 -2.28 3.70 4.66
C VAL A 110 -1.19 2.65 4.85
N CYS A 111 -0.33 2.46 3.84
CA CYS A 111 0.77 1.51 3.91
C CYS A 111 2.03 2.22 4.43
N ILE A 112 2.58 1.70 5.54
CA ILE A 112 3.83 2.19 6.12
C ILE A 112 4.73 0.99 6.33
N ASP A 113 5.88 0.95 5.66
CA ASP A 113 6.84 -0.15 5.81
C ASP A 113 7.52 -0.05 7.18
N GLY A 114 7.73 -1.16 7.88
CA GLY A 114 8.16 -1.17 9.29
C GLY A 114 9.56 -0.61 9.57
N ASP A 115 10.38 -0.41 8.54
CA ASP A 115 11.69 0.23 8.60
C ASP A 115 11.66 1.71 8.17
N ASP A 116 10.47 2.23 7.77
CA ASP A 116 10.20 3.62 7.38
C ASP A 116 9.34 4.33 8.42
N TRP A 117 9.09 5.64 8.29
CA TRP A 117 8.21 6.38 9.19
C TRP A 117 7.56 7.62 8.58
N LEU A 118 6.50 8.12 9.22
CA LEU A 118 5.88 9.39 8.87
C LEU A 118 6.79 10.56 9.29
N TYR A 119 6.96 11.54 8.40
CA TYR A 119 7.90 12.66 8.59
C TYR A 119 7.39 13.71 9.56
N ARG A 120 6.06 13.79 9.79
CA ARG A 120 5.43 14.86 10.54
C ARG A 120 4.15 14.37 11.24
N ASP A 121 3.78 15.03 12.33
CA ASP A 121 2.68 14.59 13.19
C ASP A 121 1.28 14.86 12.60
N ASP A 122 1.16 15.68 11.54
CA ASP A 122 -0.08 15.96 10.81
C ASP A 122 -0.18 15.21 9.44
N ALA A 123 0.66 14.19 9.24
CA ALA A 123 0.67 13.46 7.98
C ALA A 123 -0.67 12.78 7.70
N LEU A 124 -1.28 12.15 8.71
CA LEU A 124 -2.59 11.51 8.56
C LEU A 124 -3.73 12.52 8.34
N SER A 125 -3.69 13.68 8.97
CA SER A 125 -4.63 14.80 8.71
C SER A 125 -4.56 15.28 7.27
N ILE A 126 -3.35 15.43 6.71
CA ILE A 126 -3.16 15.82 5.30
C ILE A 126 -3.69 14.74 4.36
N ILE A 127 -3.42 13.46 4.66
CA ILE A 127 -3.97 12.33 3.90
C ILE A 127 -5.50 12.34 3.95
N ALA A 128 -6.10 12.41 5.14
CA ALA A 128 -7.55 12.45 5.32
C ALA A 128 -8.19 13.60 4.53
N SER A 129 -7.59 14.79 4.59
CA SER A 129 -8.05 15.98 3.84
C SER A 129 -8.00 15.77 2.32
N ALA A 130 -7.09 14.92 1.81
CA ALA A 130 -7.05 14.61 0.39
C ALA A 130 -8.24 13.80 -0.09
N TYR A 131 -8.90 13.07 0.81
CA TYR A 131 -10.09 12.25 0.54
C TYR A 131 -11.43 12.95 0.87
N ALA A 132 -11.38 14.12 1.49
CA ALA A 132 -12.57 14.81 2.00
C ALA A 132 -13.61 15.11 0.92
N ASP A 133 -13.18 15.38 -0.31
CA ASP A 133 -14.05 15.68 -1.44
C ASP A 133 -14.81 14.43 -1.98
N GLY A 134 -14.52 13.24 -1.44
CA GLY A 134 -15.18 11.99 -1.83
C GLY A 134 -14.76 11.40 -3.19
N ASP A 135 -14.19 12.21 -4.07
CA ASP A 135 -13.82 11.79 -5.45
C ASP A 135 -12.44 11.10 -5.53
N VAL A 136 -11.58 11.28 -4.52
CA VAL A 136 -10.25 10.69 -4.48
C VAL A 136 -10.32 9.24 -4.00
N LEU A 137 -9.74 8.34 -4.78
CA LEU A 137 -9.73 6.90 -4.51
C LEU A 137 -8.37 6.37 -4.07
N LEU A 138 -7.29 7.04 -4.47
CA LEU A 138 -5.96 6.75 -3.95
C LEU A 138 -5.10 8.01 -3.95
N THR A 139 -4.10 8.03 -3.06
CA THR A 139 -3.04 9.04 -3.10
C THR A 139 -1.67 8.39 -3.12
N TYR A 140 -0.73 9.14 -3.63
CA TYR A 140 0.69 8.87 -3.48
C TYR A 140 1.40 10.18 -3.21
N GLY A 141 2.51 10.10 -2.52
CA GLY A 141 3.06 11.32 -2.00
C GLY A 141 4.52 11.51 -2.24
N SER A 142 5.06 12.32 -1.37
CA SER A 142 6.45 12.71 -1.40
C SER A 142 7.15 12.23 -0.14
N TYR A 143 8.37 11.73 -0.31
CA TYR A 143 9.22 11.26 0.78
C TYR A 143 10.62 11.88 0.69
N LEU A 144 11.35 11.80 1.77
CA LEU A 144 12.79 12.01 1.85
C LEU A 144 13.48 10.67 2.04
N THR A 145 14.65 10.51 1.47
CA THR A 145 15.54 9.40 1.77
C THR A 145 16.33 9.69 3.05
N LEU A 146 16.41 8.72 3.96
CA LEU A 146 17.11 8.90 5.24
C LEU A 146 18.59 9.25 5.07
N HIS A 147 19.27 8.61 4.10
CA HIS A 147 20.73 8.69 3.97
C HIS A 147 21.22 10.11 3.60
N ASP A 148 20.56 10.77 2.67
CA ASP A 148 21.01 12.04 2.09
C ASP A 148 19.96 13.16 2.15
N GLY A 149 18.79 12.89 2.70
CA GLY A 149 17.69 13.84 2.75
C GLY A 149 17.13 14.21 1.36
N ALA A 150 17.50 13.45 0.32
CA ALA A 150 17.04 13.75 -1.02
C ALA A 150 15.53 13.50 -1.16
N ARG A 151 14.90 14.34 -1.98
CA ARG A 151 13.48 14.14 -2.30
C ARG A 151 13.29 12.97 -3.25
N GLY A 152 12.37 12.08 -2.93
CA GLY A 152 12.04 10.90 -3.73
C GLY A 152 11.49 11.17 -5.12
N VAL A 153 11.19 10.10 -5.84
CA VAL A 153 10.81 10.12 -7.28
C VAL A 153 9.40 10.63 -7.57
N CYS A 154 8.56 10.78 -6.54
CA CYS A 154 7.14 11.11 -6.69
C CYS A 154 6.92 12.48 -7.34
N ARG A 155 6.00 12.54 -8.30
CA ARG A 155 5.62 13.75 -9.06
C ARG A 155 4.17 13.65 -9.51
N ARG A 156 3.57 14.78 -9.86
CA ARG A 156 2.24 14.79 -10.47
C ARG A 156 2.23 13.97 -11.77
N THR A 157 1.25 13.09 -11.91
CA THR A 157 1.05 12.30 -13.14
C THR A 157 0.73 13.24 -14.30
N PRO A 158 1.44 13.14 -15.46
CA PRO A 158 1.11 13.92 -16.63
C PRO A 158 -0.31 13.63 -17.14
N ALA A 159 -1.06 14.67 -17.52
CA ALA A 159 -2.43 14.53 -18.03
C ALA A 159 -2.55 13.57 -19.23
N LYS A 160 -1.50 13.48 -20.09
CA LYS A 160 -1.46 12.52 -21.20
C LYS A 160 -1.44 11.07 -20.69
N VAL A 161 -0.72 10.78 -19.59
CA VAL A 161 -0.66 9.44 -19.00
C VAL A 161 -2.03 9.04 -18.47
N ILE A 162 -2.71 9.95 -17.77
CA ILE A 162 -4.08 9.72 -17.23
C ILE A 162 -5.05 9.48 -18.38
N ARG A 163 -5.14 10.40 -19.34
CA ARG A 163 -6.07 10.32 -20.47
C ARG A 163 -5.90 9.04 -21.30
N ASN A 164 -4.65 8.63 -21.54
CA ASN A 164 -4.34 7.43 -22.32
C ASN A 164 -4.20 6.17 -21.48
N ARG A 165 -4.35 6.27 -20.15
CA ARG A 165 -4.23 5.17 -19.17
C ARG A 165 -2.92 4.39 -19.32
N THR A 166 -1.82 5.10 -19.62
CA THR A 166 -0.50 4.50 -19.92
C THR A 166 0.39 4.38 -18.67
N TYR A 167 -0.19 4.08 -17.51
CA TYR A 167 0.51 3.97 -16.24
C TYR A 167 1.65 2.95 -16.29
N ARG A 168 1.40 1.77 -16.85
CA ARG A 168 2.39 0.69 -16.99
C ARG A 168 3.56 1.02 -17.93
N LYS A 169 3.39 2.01 -18.82
CA LYS A 169 4.43 2.47 -19.74
C LYS A 169 5.15 3.72 -19.25
N HIS A 170 4.65 4.34 -18.17
CA HIS A 170 5.25 5.51 -17.59
C HIS A 170 6.32 5.12 -16.59
N ARG A 171 7.36 5.95 -16.39
CA ARG A 171 8.32 5.75 -15.30
C ARG A 171 7.61 5.70 -13.96
N TRP A 172 8.17 4.96 -13.00
CA TRP A 172 7.60 4.84 -11.68
C TRP A 172 7.69 6.16 -10.92
N ILE A 173 6.54 6.65 -10.43
CA ILE A 173 6.41 7.90 -9.65
C ILE A 173 5.39 7.76 -8.50
N TYR A 174 4.80 6.60 -8.31
CA TYR A 174 3.66 6.36 -7.42
C TYR A 174 4.10 5.67 -6.12
N SER A 175 5.02 6.33 -5.38
CA SER A 175 5.63 5.77 -4.18
C SER A 175 5.10 6.43 -2.90
N HIS A 176 5.84 6.33 -1.80
CA HIS A 176 5.44 6.66 -0.44
C HIS A 176 5.03 8.12 -0.19
N PRO A 177 4.11 8.33 0.78
CA PRO A 177 3.21 7.32 1.32
C PRO A 177 2.18 6.89 0.28
N ARG A 178 1.84 5.60 0.31
CA ARG A 178 0.83 4.99 -0.58
C ARG A 178 -0.44 4.81 0.22
N THR A 179 -1.53 5.42 -0.26
CA THR A 179 -2.83 5.28 0.38
C THR A 179 -3.92 5.04 -0.66
N PHE A 180 -4.95 4.29 -0.30
CA PHE A 180 -6.03 3.97 -1.22
C PHE A 180 -7.30 3.57 -0.47
N ARG A 181 -8.47 3.79 -1.07
CA ARG A 181 -9.72 3.25 -0.54
C ARG A 181 -9.75 1.74 -0.67
N TYR A 182 -10.28 1.07 0.34
CA TYR A 182 -10.45 -0.39 0.34
C TYR A 182 -11.24 -0.87 -0.87
N LEU A 183 -12.17 -0.07 -1.39
CA LEU A 183 -12.88 -0.32 -2.63
C LEU A 183 -11.95 -0.70 -3.80
N LEU A 184 -10.83 -0.02 -3.97
CA LEU A 184 -9.86 -0.37 -5.03
C LEU A 184 -9.15 -1.68 -4.72
N TRP A 185 -8.70 -1.84 -3.48
CA TRP A 185 -7.97 -3.03 -3.03
C TRP A 185 -8.76 -4.32 -3.26
N ARG A 186 -10.00 -4.39 -2.80
CA ARG A 186 -10.84 -5.59 -2.91
C ARG A 186 -11.20 -5.97 -4.35
N ASN A 187 -10.95 -5.10 -5.32
CA ASN A 187 -11.15 -5.37 -6.74
C ASN A 187 -9.85 -5.81 -7.45
N ILE A 188 -8.71 -5.90 -6.76
CA ILE A 188 -7.52 -6.54 -7.30
C ILE A 188 -7.77 -8.05 -7.28
N ARG A 189 -7.46 -8.71 -8.38
CA ARG A 189 -7.55 -10.18 -8.45
C ARG A 189 -6.36 -10.79 -7.72
N ASP A 190 -6.58 -11.82 -6.91
CA ASP A 190 -5.52 -12.49 -6.15
C ASP A 190 -4.39 -13.01 -7.08
N GLU A 191 -4.75 -13.53 -8.26
CA GLU A 191 -3.80 -13.97 -9.28
C GLU A 191 -2.84 -12.89 -9.78
N ASP A 192 -3.24 -11.60 -9.70
CA ASP A 192 -2.38 -10.48 -10.10
C ASP A 192 -1.42 -10.04 -8.98
N LEU A 193 -1.62 -10.53 -7.77
CA LEU A 193 -0.69 -10.36 -6.65
C LEU A 193 0.36 -11.50 -6.58
N ARG A 194 0.26 -12.50 -7.47
CA ARG A 194 1.12 -13.69 -7.49
C ARG A 194 1.98 -13.76 -8.75
N ASP A 195 3.11 -14.42 -8.62
CA ASP A 195 4.02 -14.76 -9.71
C ASP A 195 3.52 -15.99 -10.50
N GLU A 196 4.32 -16.46 -11.47
CA GLU A 196 4.03 -17.62 -12.29
C GLU A 196 4.03 -18.95 -11.54
N ASN A 197 4.59 -19.00 -10.32
CA ASN A 197 4.60 -20.17 -9.45
C ASN A 197 3.40 -20.18 -8.49
N GLY A 198 2.58 -19.13 -8.52
CA GLY A 198 1.46 -18.94 -7.59
C GLY A 198 1.86 -18.35 -6.24
N GLU A 199 3.13 -17.93 -6.07
CA GLU A 199 3.62 -17.28 -4.86
C GLU A 199 3.38 -15.76 -4.91
N TYR A 200 3.08 -15.12 -3.76
CA TYR A 200 2.95 -13.67 -3.71
C TYR A 200 4.27 -12.99 -4.06
N TYR A 201 4.18 -11.90 -4.83
CA TYR A 201 5.37 -11.13 -5.19
C TYR A 201 6.11 -10.64 -3.96
N ARG A 202 7.41 -10.89 -3.92
CA ARG A 202 8.30 -10.45 -2.85
C ARG A 202 9.04 -9.16 -3.17
N GLU A 203 9.28 -8.91 -4.45
CA GLU A 203 9.91 -7.71 -4.99
C GLU A 203 8.89 -6.84 -5.72
N THR A 204 9.15 -5.54 -5.82
CA THR A 204 8.32 -4.59 -6.60
C THR A 204 6.87 -4.53 -6.12
N THR A 205 6.65 -4.75 -4.83
CA THR A 205 5.35 -4.85 -4.17
C THR A 205 4.50 -3.60 -4.37
N ASP A 206 5.16 -2.43 -4.43
CA ASP A 206 4.53 -1.14 -4.71
C ASP A 206 3.85 -1.11 -6.08
N GLN A 207 4.49 -1.64 -7.13
CA GLN A 207 3.92 -1.67 -8.49
C GLN A 207 2.81 -2.72 -8.64
N VAL A 208 2.98 -3.88 -8.00
CA VAL A 208 1.96 -4.95 -7.98
C VAL A 208 0.63 -4.41 -7.45
N VAL A 209 0.68 -3.63 -6.39
CA VAL A 209 -0.49 -3.10 -5.69
C VAL A 209 -1.02 -1.83 -6.38
N MET A 210 -0.16 -0.87 -6.68
CA MET A 210 -0.60 0.45 -7.13
C MET A 210 -1.03 0.50 -8.61
N LEU A 211 -0.41 -0.28 -9.51
CA LEU A 211 -0.77 -0.23 -10.93
C LEU A 211 -2.23 -0.63 -11.20
N PRO A 212 -2.75 -1.75 -10.67
CA PRO A 212 -4.17 -2.09 -10.77
C PRO A 212 -5.08 -0.98 -10.25
N MET A 213 -4.76 -0.40 -9.10
CA MET A 213 -5.57 0.63 -8.47
C MET A 213 -5.56 1.96 -9.24
N LEU A 214 -4.42 2.38 -9.79
CA LEU A 214 -4.32 3.54 -10.68
C LEU A 214 -5.21 3.37 -11.91
N GLU A 215 -5.21 2.18 -12.50
CA GLU A 215 -6.04 1.84 -13.65
C GLU A 215 -7.52 1.82 -13.32
N MET A 216 -7.90 1.19 -12.20
CA MET A 216 -9.29 1.11 -11.74
C MET A 216 -9.85 2.46 -11.29
N SER A 217 -9.00 3.37 -10.81
CA SER A 217 -9.44 4.68 -10.29
C SER A 217 -10.06 5.60 -11.33
N GLY A 218 -9.85 5.35 -12.64
CA GLY A 218 -10.34 6.24 -13.70
C GLY A 218 -9.72 7.65 -13.65
N GLY A 219 -8.55 7.81 -13.02
CA GLY A 219 -7.89 9.10 -12.83
C GLY A 219 -8.26 9.83 -11.54
N ARG A 220 -9.10 9.24 -10.69
CA ARG A 220 -9.52 9.78 -9.39
C ARG A 220 -8.47 9.55 -8.32
N PHE A 221 -7.27 10.10 -8.52
CA PHE A 221 -6.17 10.02 -7.58
C PHE A 221 -5.45 11.36 -7.43
N LYS A 222 -4.77 11.53 -6.30
CA LYS A 222 -4.10 12.79 -5.97
C LYS A 222 -2.63 12.56 -5.62
N PHE A 223 -1.75 13.41 -6.16
CA PHE A 223 -0.37 13.53 -5.72
C PHE A 223 -0.30 14.53 -4.56
N ILE A 224 0.15 14.07 -3.40
CA ILE A 224 0.41 14.91 -2.23
C ILE A 224 1.85 15.43 -2.34
N LYS A 225 1.98 16.75 -2.47
CA LYS A 225 3.26 17.42 -2.72
C LYS A 225 4.09 17.56 -1.42
N GLU A 226 3.43 17.66 -0.29
CA GLU A 226 4.04 17.75 1.03
C GLU A 226 4.89 16.51 1.31
N ILE A 227 6.03 16.70 1.99
CA ILE A 227 6.82 15.57 2.46
C ILE A 227 6.11 14.99 3.69
N LEU A 228 5.63 13.77 3.55
CA LEU A 228 4.91 13.06 4.62
C LEU A 228 5.63 11.80 5.11
N TYR A 229 6.73 11.42 4.49
CA TYR A 229 7.34 10.11 4.71
C TYR A 229 8.86 10.18 4.67
N VAL A 230 9.52 9.37 5.48
CA VAL A 230 10.96 9.12 5.44
C VAL A 230 11.18 7.69 4.98
N TYR A 231 11.84 7.55 3.84
CA TYR A 231 12.23 6.27 3.28
C TYR A 231 13.62 5.88 3.77
N ASN A 232 13.72 4.78 4.49
CA ASN A 232 14.97 4.30 5.05
C ASN A 232 15.79 3.53 4.02
N THR A 233 16.82 4.16 3.52
CA THR A 233 17.79 3.55 2.60
C THR A 233 18.97 2.91 3.32
N ALA A 234 19.05 2.96 4.66
CA ALA A 234 20.14 2.42 5.44
C ALA A 234 19.94 0.93 5.81
N SER A 235 18.71 0.43 5.76
CA SER A 235 18.41 -0.98 6.05
C SER A 235 19.25 -1.91 5.17
N GLU A 236 19.95 -2.85 5.80
CA GLU A 236 20.80 -3.83 5.10
C GLU A 236 19.96 -4.85 4.31
N ASP A 237 18.75 -5.14 4.79
CA ASP A 237 17.77 -6.02 4.15
C ASP A 237 16.93 -5.34 3.06
N ASN A 238 17.30 -4.11 2.68
CA ASN A 238 16.62 -3.39 1.63
C ASN A 238 16.77 -4.14 0.30
N VAL A 239 15.65 -4.68 -0.18
CA VAL A 239 15.52 -5.52 -1.39
C VAL A 239 16.16 -4.86 -2.62
N HIS A 240 16.15 -3.51 -2.67
CA HIS A 240 16.78 -2.74 -3.75
C HIS A 240 18.29 -2.98 -3.89
N LYS A 241 18.98 -3.33 -2.80
CA LYS A 241 20.44 -3.57 -2.82
C LYS A 241 20.79 -5.00 -3.21
N LEU A 242 19.97 -5.97 -2.78
CA LEU A 242 20.32 -7.40 -2.83
C LEU A 242 19.81 -8.13 -4.07
N ARG A 243 18.76 -7.64 -4.74
CA ARG A 243 18.05 -8.38 -5.79
C ARG A 243 17.65 -7.53 -7.00
N ARG A 244 18.49 -6.58 -7.40
CA ARG A 244 18.19 -5.62 -8.47
C ARG A 244 17.76 -6.29 -9.78
N ASP A 245 18.43 -7.37 -10.18
CA ASP A 245 18.10 -8.06 -11.44
C ASP A 245 16.72 -8.71 -11.39
N LYS A 246 16.38 -9.38 -10.27
CA LYS A 246 15.04 -9.93 -10.04
C LYS A 246 13.98 -8.83 -10.00
N GLN A 247 14.29 -7.71 -9.38
CA GLN A 247 13.37 -6.57 -9.31
C GLN A 247 13.03 -6.03 -10.71
N VAL A 248 14.02 -5.88 -11.58
CA VAL A 248 13.81 -5.44 -12.97
C VAL A 248 12.96 -6.46 -13.75
N GLU A 249 13.27 -7.75 -13.63
CA GLU A 249 12.50 -8.82 -14.27
C GLU A 249 11.05 -8.82 -13.78
N THR A 250 10.84 -8.74 -12.46
CA THR A 250 9.51 -8.68 -11.85
C THR A 250 8.75 -7.43 -12.31
N GLU A 251 9.41 -6.27 -12.36
CA GLU A 251 8.81 -5.04 -12.89
C GLU A 251 8.34 -5.22 -14.34
N MET A 252 9.15 -5.82 -15.20
CA MET A 252 8.78 -6.09 -16.60
C MET A 252 7.57 -7.02 -16.68
N LYS A 253 7.53 -8.10 -15.90
CA LYS A 253 6.40 -9.03 -15.84
C LYS A 253 5.12 -8.33 -15.40
N ILE A 254 5.16 -7.58 -14.29
CA ILE A 254 4.02 -6.83 -13.78
C ILE A 254 3.51 -5.84 -14.82
N ARG A 255 4.39 -5.07 -15.44
CA ARG A 255 4.04 -4.05 -16.44
C ARG A 255 3.52 -4.61 -17.76
N SER A 256 3.84 -5.87 -18.10
CA SER A 256 3.34 -6.54 -19.29
C SER A 256 1.92 -7.08 -19.14
N ARG A 257 1.40 -7.20 -17.93
CA ARG A 257 0.04 -7.71 -17.68
C ARG A 257 -1.03 -6.82 -18.31
N LYS A 258 -2.18 -7.41 -18.63
CA LYS A 258 -3.34 -6.67 -19.15
C LYS A 258 -3.81 -5.64 -18.12
N PRO A 259 -3.97 -4.36 -18.52
CA PRO A 259 -4.49 -3.34 -17.63
C PRO A 259 -5.92 -3.63 -17.14
N TYR A 260 -6.23 -3.16 -15.94
CA TYR A 260 -7.59 -3.18 -15.41
C TYR A 260 -8.48 -2.15 -16.10
N GLU A 261 -9.75 -2.47 -16.23
CA GLU A 261 -10.75 -1.50 -16.61
C GLU A 261 -11.04 -0.54 -15.46
N SER A 262 -11.48 0.69 -15.78
CA SER A 262 -11.95 1.63 -14.77
C SER A 262 -13.21 1.11 -14.08
N LEU A 263 -13.34 1.34 -12.79
CA LEU A 263 -14.56 1.03 -12.04
C LEU A 263 -15.65 2.11 -12.22
N PHE A 264 -15.29 3.25 -12.82
CA PHE A 264 -16.13 4.46 -12.92
C PHE A 264 -16.22 4.99 -14.35
#